data_1633145c89bede7b4818be9141e25086
#
_entry.id   1633145c89bede7b4818be9141e25086
#
_cell.length_a   1.000
_cell.length_b   1.000
_cell.length_c   1.000
_cell.angle_alpha   90.00
_cell.angle_beta   90.00
_cell.angle_gamma   90.00
#
_symmetry.space_group_name_H-M   'P 1'
#
loop_
_entity.id
_entity.type
_entity.pdbx_description
1 polymer ?
#
loop_
_entity_poly.entity_id
_entity_poly.type
_entity_poly.pdbx_seq_one_letter_code
_entity_poly.pdbx_strand_id
1 'polypeptide(L)'
;MTNKAEFPLTSFHWGTYRVEVHNNEVVALHPFEEDPDPSSIGQGYVSVLNGPDRITAPMVRKSWLEGGPGTSGHLRGREDFVEVSWDQAERLVAKELRRVIGDHGNESIFAGSYGWASAGRFHHAQGHLKRFLNLLGGFTKSVNTYSLAAGEVILPHVLGGAEFIYGASSWQSIITDCDLMVAFGGLPLKNAAIGQGGVGAHRTGPALLEAKAAGVKFINISPLRSDVPEALEADWLAPRPSTDAALMIGLAHVLLSENLIDHTFLDRYTVGFDQFVTYLTGERDGVAKTADWAAEICDLPADTIRTLAHRMATGRTMISVAWALTRQDHGEQPFWLGTVLAAMLGQIGLPGGGIGFGYGTTNTVGLERAFPRFQALPQGRNKVKTFIPVARITDLLENPGGSFNYNGKTYTYPDTRLVWWAGGNPFHHHQDLNRLRRAWARPETVIVNDWCWNALTQHADIVLPCTTPLERDDINLSPRDPYLVMMGRSVPPAGQARDDYDIFRGIAQHLGIKEKYTEGRDAREWIRWLYDASRQSAAKVEVDLPPFDELRAKGWHKLPVPEAPHVMLEDFRADPET
;
A
#
# COMPACT_ATOMS: atom_id res chain seq x y z
N MET A 1 -23.34 -25.82 -21.08
CA MET A 1 -22.69 -24.63 -20.50
C MET A 1 -22.16 -25.07 -19.14
N THR A 2 -20.85 -25.06 -18.95
CA THR A 2 -20.23 -25.40 -17.65
C THR A 2 -20.70 -24.39 -16.61
N ASN A 3 -21.13 -24.88 -15.47
CA ASN A 3 -21.57 -24.03 -14.37
C ASN A 3 -20.32 -23.31 -13.79
N LYS A 4 -20.14 -22.02 -14.07
CA LYS A 4 -18.97 -21.25 -13.65
C LYS A 4 -18.81 -21.20 -12.12
N ALA A 5 -19.86 -21.41 -11.36
CA ALA A 5 -19.83 -21.46 -9.90
C ALA A 5 -19.03 -22.64 -9.33
N GLU A 6 -18.75 -23.65 -10.15
CA GLU A 6 -17.96 -24.84 -9.76
C GLU A 6 -16.45 -24.66 -9.91
N PHE A 7 -15.99 -23.59 -10.58
CA PHE A 7 -14.57 -23.30 -10.73
C PHE A 7 -13.97 -22.84 -9.40
N PRO A 8 -12.71 -23.22 -9.08
CA PRO A 8 -12.04 -22.77 -7.88
C PRO A 8 -11.88 -21.25 -7.86
N LEU A 9 -11.92 -20.67 -6.67
CA LEU A 9 -11.69 -19.24 -6.46
C LEU A 9 -10.22 -18.95 -6.20
N THR A 10 -9.77 -17.81 -6.68
CA THR A 10 -8.50 -17.18 -6.29
C THR A 10 -8.71 -15.67 -6.13
N SER A 11 -7.80 -15.03 -5.41
CA SER A 11 -7.81 -13.58 -5.20
C SER A 11 -6.44 -12.98 -5.51
N PHE A 12 -6.50 -11.78 -6.11
CA PHE A 12 -5.35 -10.91 -6.36
C PHE A 12 -5.62 -9.53 -5.77
N HIS A 13 -4.64 -8.66 -5.81
CA HIS A 13 -4.82 -7.26 -5.41
C HIS A 13 -5.82 -6.49 -6.29
N TRP A 14 -6.14 -7.01 -7.48
CA TRP A 14 -7.04 -6.41 -8.46
C TRP A 14 -8.38 -7.14 -8.64
N GLY A 15 -8.70 -8.12 -7.79
CA GLY A 15 -9.99 -8.79 -7.82
C GLY A 15 -9.95 -10.26 -7.46
N THR A 16 -11.13 -10.80 -7.24
CA THR A 16 -11.39 -12.22 -7.01
C THR A 16 -11.99 -12.84 -8.26
N TYR A 17 -11.56 -14.05 -8.60
CA TYR A 17 -11.92 -14.71 -9.86
C TYR A 17 -12.21 -16.20 -9.67
N ARG A 18 -13.12 -16.72 -10.49
CA ARG A 18 -13.30 -18.14 -10.78
C ARG A 18 -12.33 -18.57 -11.86
N VAL A 19 -11.53 -19.60 -11.60
CA VAL A 19 -10.42 -20.01 -12.47
C VAL A 19 -10.85 -21.18 -13.35
N GLU A 20 -10.89 -20.94 -14.65
CA GLU A 20 -11.14 -22.01 -15.64
C GLU A 20 -9.81 -22.62 -16.08
N VAL A 21 -9.71 -23.96 -15.98
CA VAL A 21 -8.49 -24.72 -16.29
C VAL A 21 -8.80 -25.79 -17.30
N HIS A 22 -7.97 -25.90 -18.35
CA HIS A 22 -7.95 -27.02 -19.28
C HIS A 22 -6.52 -27.59 -19.38
N ASN A 23 -6.38 -28.89 -19.28
CA ASN A 23 -5.08 -29.59 -19.40
C ASN A 23 -3.99 -29.01 -18.48
N ASN A 24 -4.31 -28.67 -17.24
CA ASN A 24 -3.43 -28.01 -16.27
C ASN A 24 -2.96 -26.58 -16.66
N GLU A 25 -3.62 -25.94 -17.61
CA GLU A 25 -3.36 -24.56 -17.98
C GLU A 25 -4.58 -23.69 -17.66
N VAL A 26 -4.34 -22.51 -17.09
CA VAL A 26 -5.39 -21.51 -16.88
C VAL A 26 -5.77 -20.89 -18.21
N VAL A 27 -7.02 -21.06 -18.61
CA VAL A 27 -7.52 -20.54 -19.88
C VAL A 27 -8.34 -19.26 -19.72
N ALA A 28 -8.98 -19.05 -18.57
CA ALA A 28 -9.74 -17.84 -18.28
C ALA A 28 -9.83 -17.56 -16.77
N LEU A 29 -9.94 -16.27 -16.44
CA LEU A 29 -10.34 -15.78 -15.13
C LEU A 29 -11.70 -15.10 -15.26
N HIS A 30 -12.74 -15.72 -14.70
CA HIS A 30 -14.09 -15.16 -14.69
C HIS A 30 -14.28 -14.28 -13.45
N PRO A 31 -14.84 -13.08 -13.57
CA PRO A 31 -15.13 -12.24 -12.42
C PRO A 31 -15.93 -12.97 -11.35
N PHE A 32 -15.64 -12.66 -10.09
CA PHE A 32 -16.43 -13.14 -8.96
C PHE A 32 -17.86 -12.60 -9.03
N GLU A 33 -18.84 -13.45 -8.78
CA GLU A 33 -20.27 -13.15 -8.96
C GLU A 33 -20.80 -12.01 -8.09
N GLU A 34 -20.12 -11.72 -6.98
CA GLU A 34 -20.50 -10.66 -6.04
C GLU A 34 -19.78 -9.32 -6.31
N ASP A 35 -18.90 -9.27 -7.31
CA ASP A 35 -18.17 -8.05 -7.67
C ASP A 35 -18.98 -7.21 -8.69
N PRO A 36 -19.49 -6.02 -8.32
CA PRO A 36 -20.32 -5.20 -9.19
C PRO A 36 -19.54 -4.47 -10.30
N ASP A 37 -18.20 -4.33 -10.16
CA ASP A 37 -17.36 -3.54 -11.09
C ASP A 37 -15.98 -4.19 -11.29
N PRO A 38 -15.92 -5.43 -11.83
CA PRO A 38 -14.68 -6.21 -11.85
C PRO A 38 -13.56 -5.56 -12.65
N SER A 39 -12.35 -5.56 -12.08
CA SER A 39 -11.15 -5.07 -12.75
C SER A 39 -10.79 -5.90 -13.97
N SER A 40 -10.42 -5.24 -15.07
CA SER A 40 -9.94 -5.88 -16.31
C SER A 40 -8.51 -6.42 -16.22
N ILE A 41 -7.75 -6.09 -15.15
CA ILE A 41 -6.35 -6.50 -14.99
C ILE A 41 -6.20 -8.02 -15.02
N GLY A 42 -7.15 -8.77 -14.43
CA GLY A 42 -7.15 -10.23 -14.42
C GLY A 42 -7.10 -10.86 -15.81
N GLN A 43 -7.68 -10.23 -16.82
CA GLN A 43 -7.69 -10.74 -18.19
C GLN A 43 -6.28 -10.80 -18.80
N GLY A 44 -5.42 -9.81 -18.49
CA GLY A 44 -4.03 -9.79 -18.96
C GLY A 44 -3.12 -10.80 -18.22
N TYR A 45 -3.50 -11.21 -17.02
CA TYR A 45 -2.66 -12.07 -16.20
C TYR A 45 -2.50 -13.49 -16.77
N VAL A 46 -3.55 -14.02 -17.38
CA VAL A 46 -3.54 -15.37 -17.99
C VAL A 46 -2.45 -15.51 -19.05
N SER A 47 -2.26 -14.49 -19.88
CA SER A 47 -1.27 -14.51 -20.97
C SER A 47 0.17 -14.47 -20.49
N VAL A 48 0.44 -13.94 -19.29
CA VAL A 48 1.82 -13.81 -18.75
C VAL A 48 2.20 -14.93 -17.80
N LEU A 49 1.22 -15.68 -17.28
CA LEU A 49 1.46 -16.74 -16.27
C LEU A 49 2.45 -17.81 -16.77
N ASN A 50 2.31 -18.24 -18.03
CA ASN A 50 3.15 -19.21 -18.68
C ASN A 50 4.02 -18.59 -19.80
N GLY A 51 4.23 -17.27 -19.72
CA GLY A 51 5.04 -16.53 -20.69
C GLY A 51 6.55 -16.83 -20.57
N PRO A 52 7.36 -16.36 -21.52
CA PRO A 52 8.81 -16.62 -21.56
C PRO A 52 9.56 -16.02 -20.37
N ASP A 53 8.98 -15.05 -19.70
CA ASP A 53 9.59 -14.41 -18.53
C ASP A 53 9.36 -15.19 -17.23
N ARG A 54 8.63 -16.31 -17.27
CA ARG A 54 8.40 -17.17 -16.10
C ARG A 54 9.69 -17.82 -15.64
N ILE A 55 10.07 -17.69 -14.36
CA ILE A 55 11.23 -18.35 -13.76
C ILE A 55 10.78 -19.72 -13.24
N THR A 56 11.38 -20.79 -13.76
CA THR A 56 10.96 -22.17 -13.49
C THR A 56 11.94 -22.98 -12.63
N ALA A 57 13.14 -22.45 -12.37
CA ALA A 57 14.16 -23.10 -11.54
C ALA A 57 14.98 -22.05 -10.79
N PRO A 58 15.66 -22.40 -9.68
CA PRO A 58 16.59 -21.49 -9.00
C PRO A 58 17.74 -21.10 -9.94
N MET A 59 18.03 -19.81 -9.98
CA MET A 59 19.02 -19.23 -10.88
C MET A 59 20.09 -18.48 -10.09
N VAL A 60 21.34 -18.67 -10.45
CA VAL A 60 22.48 -17.96 -9.86
C VAL A 60 23.27 -17.27 -10.95
N ARG A 61 23.60 -15.99 -10.74
CA ARG A 61 24.40 -15.21 -11.67
C ARG A 61 25.79 -15.84 -11.83
N LYS A 62 26.22 -16.04 -13.08
CA LYS A 62 27.41 -16.83 -13.41
C LYS A 62 28.66 -16.37 -12.67
N SER A 63 29.01 -15.09 -12.75
CA SER A 63 30.24 -14.59 -12.13
C SER A 63 30.19 -14.61 -10.59
N TRP A 64 28.98 -14.49 -9.98
CA TRP A 64 28.83 -14.65 -8.54
C TRP A 64 29.03 -16.12 -8.12
N LEU A 65 28.54 -17.07 -8.92
CA LEU A 65 28.71 -18.50 -8.65
C LEU A 65 30.19 -18.93 -8.73
N GLU A 66 30.93 -18.39 -9.69
CA GLU A 66 32.35 -18.70 -9.92
C GLU A 66 33.29 -17.94 -8.97
N GLY A 67 33.05 -16.65 -8.74
CA GLY A 67 33.95 -15.75 -8.00
C GLY A 67 33.57 -15.51 -6.54
N GLY A 68 32.33 -15.83 -6.15
CA GLY A 68 31.80 -15.61 -4.80
C GLY A 68 31.31 -14.17 -4.56
N PRO A 69 30.83 -13.91 -3.32
CA PRO A 69 30.30 -12.61 -2.91
C PRO A 69 31.26 -11.44 -3.13
N GLY A 70 30.73 -10.29 -3.54
CA GLY A 70 31.49 -9.02 -3.65
C GLY A 70 32.38 -8.88 -4.88
N THR A 71 32.57 -9.93 -5.66
CA THR A 71 33.57 -9.92 -6.76
C THR A 71 33.06 -9.26 -8.06
N SER A 72 31.76 -9.25 -8.30
CA SER A 72 31.19 -8.94 -9.63
C SER A 72 29.89 -8.16 -9.61
N GLY A 73 29.63 -7.37 -8.57
CA GLY A 73 28.39 -6.57 -8.45
C GLY A 73 28.12 -5.63 -9.63
N HIS A 74 29.17 -5.12 -10.29
CA HIS A 74 29.08 -4.26 -11.46
C HIS A 74 28.53 -4.95 -12.73
N LEU A 75 28.49 -6.30 -12.73
CA LEU A 75 27.94 -7.11 -13.82
C LEU A 75 26.45 -7.42 -13.67
N ARG A 76 25.82 -7.04 -12.55
CA ARG A 76 24.36 -7.21 -12.36
C ARG A 76 23.60 -6.51 -13.47
N GLY A 77 22.63 -7.24 -14.07
CA GLY A 77 21.85 -6.78 -15.22
C GLY A 77 22.57 -6.84 -16.57
N ARG A 78 23.75 -7.51 -16.65
CA ARG A 78 24.57 -7.55 -17.86
C ARG A 78 25.08 -8.93 -18.25
N GLU A 79 24.82 -9.94 -17.44
CA GLU A 79 25.30 -11.31 -17.70
C GLU A 79 24.22 -12.35 -17.45
N ASP A 80 24.49 -13.56 -17.91
CA ASP A 80 23.57 -14.69 -17.81
C ASP A 80 23.54 -15.31 -16.42
N PHE A 81 22.47 -16.03 -16.16
CA PHE A 81 22.25 -16.86 -14.98
C PHE A 81 22.46 -18.33 -15.31
N VAL A 82 22.89 -19.08 -14.31
CA VAL A 82 23.06 -20.54 -14.37
C VAL A 82 21.96 -21.16 -13.51
N GLU A 83 21.24 -22.14 -14.08
CA GLU A 83 20.31 -22.95 -13.33
C GLU A 83 21.06 -23.81 -12.31
N VAL A 84 20.57 -23.89 -11.08
CA VAL A 84 21.11 -24.73 -10.01
C VAL A 84 20.00 -25.52 -9.34
N SER A 85 20.36 -26.63 -8.65
CA SER A 85 19.36 -27.35 -7.86
C SER A 85 18.91 -26.54 -6.65
N TRP A 86 17.72 -26.83 -6.12
CA TRP A 86 17.24 -26.19 -4.87
C TRP A 86 18.21 -26.43 -3.70
N ASP A 87 18.74 -27.64 -3.53
CA ASP A 87 19.72 -27.95 -2.48
C ASP A 87 20.96 -27.03 -2.60
N GLN A 88 21.45 -26.85 -3.83
CA GLN A 88 22.58 -25.94 -4.07
C GLN A 88 22.20 -24.47 -3.75
N ALA A 89 21.06 -23.98 -4.23
CA ALA A 89 20.61 -22.60 -3.96
C ALA A 89 20.42 -22.34 -2.45
N GLU A 90 19.73 -23.25 -1.75
CA GLU A 90 19.51 -23.18 -0.30
C GLU A 90 20.83 -23.17 0.49
N ARG A 91 21.81 -24.00 0.11
CA ARG A 91 23.14 -24.01 0.72
C ARG A 91 23.91 -22.73 0.48
N LEU A 92 23.86 -22.19 -0.75
CA LEU A 92 24.51 -20.90 -1.07
C LEU A 92 23.95 -19.76 -0.23
N VAL A 93 22.62 -19.65 -0.16
CA VAL A 93 21.96 -18.63 0.67
C VAL A 93 22.28 -18.82 2.16
N ALA A 94 22.20 -20.05 2.68
CA ALA A 94 22.51 -20.32 4.08
C ALA A 94 23.98 -20.03 4.43
N LYS A 95 24.91 -20.37 3.53
CA LYS A 95 26.34 -20.06 3.69
C LYS A 95 26.58 -18.55 3.75
N GLU A 96 25.95 -17.82 2.81
CA GLU A 96 26.10 -16.38 2.71
C GLU A 96 25.51 -15.65 3.92
N LEU A 97 24.34 -16.05 4.40
CA LEU A 97 23.75 -15.49 5.62
C LEU A 97 24.65 -15.70 6.84
N ARG A 98 25.22 -16.91 7.02
CA ARG A 98 26.18 -17.15 8.13
C ARG A 98 27.40 -16.26 8.03
N ARG A 99 27.96 -16.10 6.82
CA ARG A 99 29.12 -15.25 6.58
C ARG A 99 28.80 -13.79 6.92
N VAL A 100 27.75 -13.23 6.33
CA VAL A 100 27.38 -11.84 6.52
C VAL A 100 27.04 -11.52 7.98
N ILE A 101 26.26 -12.39 8.64
CA ILE A 101 25.92 -12.24 10.05
C ILE A 101 27.18 -12.35 10.94
N GLY A 102 28.07 -13.30 10.65
CA GLY A 102 29.29 -13.51 11.42
C GLY A 102 30.32 -12.39 11.28
N ASP A 103 30.51 -11.91 10.05
CA ASP A 103 31.56 -10.92 9.74
C ASP A 103 31.10 -9.47 9.93
N HIS A 104 29.80 -9.18 9.71
CA HIS A 104 29.27 -7.82 9.63
C HIS A 104 28.05 -7.56 10.53
N GLY A 105 27.46 -8.61 11.12
CA GLY A 105 26.26 -8.50 11.95
C GLY A 105 24.95 -8.32 11.16
N ASN A 106 23.85 -8.42 11.87
CA ASN A 106 22.51 -8.38 11.26
C ASN A 106 22.12 -7.02 10.66
N GLU A 107 22.71 -5.92 11.08
CA GLU A 107 22.44 -4.59 10.52
C GLU A 107 22.91 -4.45 9.06
N SER A 108 23.89 -5.26 8.64
CA SER A 108 24.40 -5.29 7.28
C SER A 108 23.47 -5.99 6.28
N ILE A 109 22.38 -6.61 6.75
CA ILE A 109 21.33 -7.19 5.92
C ILE A 109 20.22 -6.16 5.76
N PHE A 110 20.02 -5.64 4.54
CA PHE A 110 18.84 -4.88 4.19
C PHE A 110 17.83 -5.80 3.52
N ALA A 111 16.64 -5.90 4.09
CA ALA A 111 15.62 -6.75 3.53
C ALA A 111 14.30 -5.99 3.35
N GLY A 112 13.62 -6.25 2.23
CA GLY A 112 12.45 -5.50 1.86
C GLY A 112 11.42 -6.26 1.05
N SER A 113 10.29 -5.62 0.99
CA SER A 113 9.13 -5.90 0.17
C SER A 113 8.23 -4.68 0.22
N TYR A 114 7.48 -4.46 -0.83
CA TYR A 114 6.47 -3.39 -0.82
C TYR A 114 5.09 -3.88 -0.33
N GLY A 115 4.97 -5.13 0.11
CA GLY A 115 3.76 -5.67 0.72
C GLY A 115 2.65 -6.10 -0.24
N TRP A 116 2.77 -5.81 -1.52
CA TRP A 116 1.81 -6.17 -2.57
C TRP A 116 2.19 -7.48 -3.30
N ALA A 117 2.88 -8.38 -2.61
CA ALA A 117 3.37 -9.62 -3.18
C ALA A 117 2.28 -10.69 -3.34
N SER A 118 1.30 -10.73 -2.42
CA SER A 118 0.18 -11.65 -2.45
C SER A 118 -1.04 -11.08 -1.75
N ALA A 119 -2.23 -11.37 -2.25
CA ALA A 119 -3.48 -11.11 -1.57
C ALA A 119 -3.76 -12.11 -0.43
N GLY A 120 -3.13 -13.29 -0.45
CA GLY A 120 -3.28 -14.32 0.58
C GLY A 120 -2.74 -13.93 1.95
N ARG A 121 -3.34 -14.52 2.99
CA ARG A 121 -2.99 -14.23 4.39
C ARG A 121 -1.79 -15.03 4.87
N PHE A 122 -1.60 -16.24 4.36
CA PHE A 122 -0.47 -17.08 4.71
C PHE A 122 0.73 -16.86 3.76
N HIS A 123 0.54 -17.02 2.45
CA HIS A 123 1.61 -16.85 1.47
C HIS A 123 1.88 -15.37 1.15
N HIS A 124 2.14 -14.59 2.19
CA HIS A 124 2.53 -13.19 2.08
C HIS A 124 4.05 -13.11 2.19
N ALA A 125 4.75 -12.95 1.07
CA ALA A 125 6.22 -13.02 0.97
C ALA A 125 6.94 -12.16 2.03
N GLN A 126 6.47 -10.91 2.26
CA GLN A 126 7.02 -10.03 3.30
C GLN A 126 6.90 -10.64 4.70
N GLY A 127 5.80 -11.33 4.99
CA GLY A 127 5.57 -11.98 6.30
C GLY A 127 6.59 -13.09 6.54
N HIS A 128 6.81 -13.93 5.53
CA HIS A 128 7.78 -15.02 5.57
C HIS A 128 9.22 -14.52 5.70
N LEU A 129 9.61 -13.51 4.89
CA LEU A 129 10.93 -12.90 4.96
C LEU A 129 11.22 -12.31 6.34
N LYS A 130 10.27 -11.56 6.91
CA LYS A 130 10.41 -10.98 8.26
C LYS A 130 10.49 -12.05 9.33
N ARG A 131 9.63 -13.07 9.30
CA ARG A 131 9.66 -14.19 10.25
C ARG A 131 11.02 -14.88 10.22
N PHE A 132 11.51 -15.20 9.03
CA PHE A 132 12.77 -15.91 8.84
C PHE A 132 13.96 -15.10 9.35
N LEU A 133 14.12 -13.83 8.94
CA LEU A 133 15.22 -12.99 9.35
C LEU A 133 15.17 -12.61 10.84
N ASN A 134 13.98 -12.45 11.42
CA ASN A 134 13.82 -12.18 12.84
C ASN A 134 14.29 -13.38 13.71
N LEU A 135 14.10 -14.61 13.24
CA LEU A 135 14.64 -15.81 13.90
C LEU A 135 16.17 -15.87 13.85
N LEU A 136 16.80 -15.24 12.87
CA LEU A 136 18.25 -15.13 12.74
C LEU A 136 18.86 -13.93 13.49
N GLY A 137 18.04 -13.10 14.14
CA GLY A 137 18.49 -11.93 14.89
C GLY A 137 18.01 -10.58 14.36
N GLY A 138 17.37 -10.54 13.22
CA GLY A 138 16.79 -9.33 12.62
C GLY A 138 17.56 -8.83 11.40
N PHE A 139 17.21 -7.62 10.95
CA PHE A 139 17.71 -7.00 9.73
C PHE A 139 17.38 -5.50 9.71
N THR A 140 18.12 -4.72 8.92
CA THR A 140 17.77 -3.32 8.62
C THR A 140 16.52 -3.29 7.72
N LYS A 141 15.47 -2.62 8.20
CA LYS A 141 14.17 -2.52 7.52
C LYS A 141 13.96 -1.14 6.90
N SER A 142 13.03 -1.03 5.95
CA SER A 142 12.45 0.25 5.56
C SER A 142 11.23 0.59 6.42
N VAL A 143 10.95 1.90 6.56
CA VAL A 143 9.72 2.46 7.15
C VAL A 143 8.99 3.27 6.11
N ASN A 144 7.68 3.45 6.31
CA ASN A 144 6.75 4.11 5.40
C ASN A 144 6.57 3.38 4.05
N THR A 145 5.82 4.00 3.15
CA THR A 145 5.56 3.48 1.80
C THR A 145 5.67 4.60 0.77
N TYR A 146 5.95 4.29 -0.49
CA TYR A 146 5.91 5.28 -1.57
C TYR A 146 4.50 5.87 -1.80
N SER A 147 3.46 5.17 -1.35
CA SER A 147 2.07 5.57 -1.60
C SER A 147 1.66 6.82 -0.83
N LEU A 148 2.17 6.98 0.42
CA LEU A 148 1.61 7.96 1.36
C LEU A 148 2.57 8.39 2.49
N ALA A 149 3.88 8.19 2.33
CA ALA A 149 4.88 8.37 3.39
C ALA A 149 4.84 9.72 4.09
N ALA A 150 4.74 10.84 3.35
CA ALA A 150 4.70 12.16 3.95
C ALA A 150 3.44 12.36 4.81
N GLY A 151 2.29 11.83 4.37
CA GLY A 151 1.06 11.81 5.17
C GLY A 151 1.21 10.98 6.45
N GLU A 152 1.81 9.77 6.38
CA GLU A 152 2.08 8.95 7.58
C GLU A 152 2.96 9.65 8.61
N VAL A 153 3.88 10.52 8.16
CA VAL A 153 4.78 11.25 9.06
C VAL A 153 4.13 12.50 9.64
N ILE A 154 3.34 13.27 8.84
CA ILE A 154 2.78 14.54 9.30
C ILE A 154 1.51 14.36 10.14
N LEU A 155 0.63 13.40 9.82
CA LEU A 155 -0.65 13.26 10.50
C LEU A 155 -0.55 13.00 12.00
N PRO A 156 0.43 12.26 12.55
CA PRO A 156 0.64 12.18 13.99
C PRO A 156 0.87 13.54 14.67
N HIS A 157 1.46 14.51 13.95
CA HIS A 157 1.69 15.86 14.47
C HIS A 157 0.47 16.77 14.33
N VAL A 158 -0.42 16.49 13.40
CA VAL A 158 -1.57 17.33 13.07
C VAL A 158 -2.87 16.78 13.67
N LEU A 159 -3.08 15.46 13.60
CA LEU A 159 -4.30 14.78 14.04
C LEU A 159 -4.08 13.80 15.20
N GLY A 160 -2.84 13.61 15.66
CA GLY A 160 -2.52 12.70 16.76
C GLY A 160 -2.26 11.25 16.35
N GLY A 161 -2.55 10.83 15.11
CA GLY A 161 -2.37 9.45 14.66
C GLY A 161 -2.11 9.31 13.17
N ALA A 162 -1.28 8.34 12.79
CA ALA A 162 -1.04 7.99 11.38
C ALA A 162 -2.20 7.18 10.77
N GLU A 163 -3.01 6.54 11.60
CA GLU A 163 -4.16 5.72 11.18
C GLU A 163 -5.22 6.51 10.42
N PHE A 164 -5.34 7.82 10.65
CA PHE A 164 -6.29 8.69 9.96
C PHE A 164 -6.10 8.70 8.44
N ILE A 165 -4.89 8.42 7.94
CA ILE A 165 -4.65 8.32 6.50
C ILE A 165 -5.40 7.16 5.84
N TYR A 166 -5.82 6.17 6.64
CA TYR A 166 -6.63 5.03 6.22
C TYR A 166 -8.08 5.10 6.74
N GLY A 167 -8.38 6.10 7.57
CA GLY A 167 -9.62 6.23 8.33
C GLY A 167 -10.69 7.11 7.70
N ALA A 168 -10.65 7.36 6.39
CA ALA A 168 -11.63 8.20 5.71
C ALA A 168 -13.08 7.77 6.00
N SER A 169 -13.99 8.73 6.08
CA SER A 169 -15.43 8.49 6.23
C SER A 169 -15.96 7.56 5.14
N SER A 170 -16.97 6.76 5.46
CA SER A 170 -17.50 5.78 4.52
C SER A 170 -18.21 6.42 3.33
N TRP A 171 -18.28 5.67 2.21
CA TRP A 171 -19.07 6.08 1.06
C TRP A 171 -20.54 6.33 1.41
N GLN A 172 -21.10 5.56 2.36
CA GLN A 172 -22.48 5.78 2.82
C GLN A 172 -22.66 7.17 3.41
N SER A 173 -21.71 7.64 4.24
CA SER A 173 -21.75 9.00 4.79
C SER A 173 -21.66 10.07 3.69
N ILE A 174 -20.83 9.83 2.65
CA ILE A 174 -20.72 10.75 1.50
C ILE A 174 -22.02 10.79 0.70
N ILE A 175 -22.61 9.64 0.40
CA ILE A 175 -23.83 9.53 -0.40
C ILE A 175 -25.01 10.22 0.30
N THR A 176 -25.11 10.09 1.63
CA THR A 176 -26.25 10.57 2.40
C THR A 176 -26.17 12.08 2.72
N ASP A 177 -24.97 12.57 3.04
CA ASP A 177 -24.84 13.86 3.72
C ASP A 177 -23.92 14.89 3.01
N CYS A 178 -23.22 14.52 1.94
CA CYS A 178 -22.29 15.42 1.26
C CYS A 178 -22.96 16.24 0.16
N ASP A 179 -22.71 17.55 0.11
CA ASP A 179 -23.14 18.43 -0.98
C ASP A 179 -22.03 18.60 -2.03
N LEU A 180 -20.77 18.71 -1.58
CA LEU A 180 -19.63 19.00 -2.42
C LEU A 180 -18.40 18.15 -2.05
N MET A 181 -17.84 17.45 -3.01
CA MET A 181 -16.56 16.74 -2.87
C MET A 181 -15.47 17.45 -3.66
N VAL A 182 -14.49 18.02 -2.94
CA VAL A 182 -13.34 18.70 -3.52
C VAL A 182 -12.15 17.75 -3.51
N ALA A 183 -11.74 17.25 -4.68
CA ALA A 183 -10.73 16.21 -4.81
C ALA A 183 -9.39 16.78 -5.27
N PHE A 184 -8.50 17.06 -4.31
CA PHE A 184 -7.09 17.37 -4.58
C PHE A 184 -6.33 16.10 -4.97
N GLY A 185 -5.88 16.03 -6.22
CA GLY A 185 -5.25 14.86 -6.83
C GLY A 185 -6.26 13.87 -7.45
N GLY A 186 -7.54 14.26 -7.55
CA GLY A 186 -8.59 13.49 -8.22
C GLY A 186 -9.13 12.28 -7.45
N LEU A 187 -9.93 11.46 -8.15
CA LEU A 187 -10.58 10.22 -7.69
C LEU A 187 -10.41 9.13 -8.77
N PRO A 188 -9.18 8.71 -9.10
CA PRO A 188 -8.91 7.92 -10.29
C PRO A 188 -9.32 6.45 -10.12
N LEU A 189 -10.34 5.97 -10.86
CA LEU A 189 -10.80 4.58 -10.80
C LEU A 189 -9.72 3.56 -11.16
N LYS A 190 -8.76 3.92 -12.04
CA LYS A 190 -7.61 3.07 -12.36
C LYS A 190 -6.81 2.63 -11.12
N ASN A 191 -6.73 3.49 -10.09
CA ASN A 191 -6.06 3.16 -8.83
C ASN A 191 -7.00 2.41 -7.88
N ALA A 192 -8.31 2.72 -7.91
CA ALA A 192 -9.33 2.02 -7.13
C ALA A 192 -9.64 0.62 -7.65
N ALA A 193 -9.15 0.26 -8.85
CA ALA A 193 -9.22 -1.10 -9.37
C ALA A 193 -8.39 -2.11 -8.57
N ILE A 194 -7.64 -1.66 -7.54
CA ILE A 194 -6.79 -2.51 -6.70
C ILE A 194 -7.04 -2.24 -5.22
N GLY A 195 -6.74 -3.22 -4.38
CA GLY A 195 -6.81 -3.12 -2.92
C GLY A 195 -5.69 -3.88 -2.25
N GLN A 196 -5.09 -3.29 -1.21
CA GLN A 196 -4.12 -4.01 -0.39
C GLN A 196 -4.80 -5.17 0.35
N GLY A 197 -4.21 -6.35 0.29
CA GLY A 197 -4.79 -7.56 0.86
C GLY A 197 -5.89 -8.21 -0.01
N GLY A 198 -6.06 -7.75 -1.26
CA GLY A 198 -7.01 -8.28 -2.24
C GLY A 198 -8.33 -7.51 -2.32
N VAL A 199 -9.13 -7.83 -3.32
CA VAL A 199 -10.45 -7.26 -3.56
C VAL A 199 -11.44 -8.39 -3.82
N GLY A 200 -12.50 -8.48 -3.02
CA GLY A 200 -13.66 -9.33 -3.25
C GLY A 200 -14.71 -8.59 -4.11
N ALA A 201 -14.96 -7.31 -3.81
CA ALA A 201 -15.88 -6.49 -4.57
C ALA A 201 -15.36 -5.05 -4.75
N HIS A 202 -15.38 -4.55 -5.98
CA HIS A 202 -15.05 -3.16 -6.28
C HIS A 202 -16.25 -2.26 -6.01
N ARG A 203 -16.09 -1.31 -5.08
CA ARG A 203 -17.18 -0.42 -4.63
C ARG A 203 -16.96 1.05 -4.96
N THR A 204 -15.72 1.48 -5.26
CA THR A 204 -15.42 2.90 -5.48
C THR A 204 -16.19 3.48 -6.68
N GLY A 205 -16.19 2.80 -7.83
CA GLY A 205 -16.94 3.24 -9.02
C GLY A 205 -18.44 3.35 -8.77
N PRO A 206 -19.10 2.26 -8.34
CA PRO A 206 -20.53 2.29 -7.96
C PRO A 206 -20.85 3.37 -6.93
N ALA A 207 -20.08 3.52 -5.85
CA ALA A 207 -20.34 4.51 -4.82
C ALA A 207 -20.25 5.96 -5.32
N LEU A 208 -19.29 6.26 -6.20
CA LEU A 208 -19.18 7.57 -6.84
C LEU A 208 -20.41 7.90 -7.70
N LEU A 209 -20.93 6.92 -8.43
CA LEU A 209 -22.17 7.09 -9.23
C LEU A 209 -23.40 7.24 -8.34
N GLU A 210 -23.49 6.48 -7.24
CA GLU A 210 -24.54 6.62 -6.23
C GLU A 210 -24.50 8.03 -5.59
N ALA A 211 -23.30 8.53 -5.22
CA ALA A 211 -23.14 9.88 -4.70
C ALA A 211 -23.57 10.96 -5.72
N LYS A 212 -23.20 10.81 -6.99
CA LYS A 212 -23.67 11.71 -8.07
C LYS A 212 -25.19 11.68 -8.18
N ALA A 213 -25.80 10.50 -8.15
CA ALA A 213 -27.25 10.35 -8.23
C ALA A 213 -27.97 10.97 -7.02
N ALA A 214 -27.35 10.94 -5.83
CA ALA A 214 -27.84 11.59 -4.63
C ALA A 214 -27.70 13.14 -4.66
N GLY A 215 -26.99 13.69 -5.65
CA GLY A 215 -26.87 15.14 -5.84
C GLY A 215 -25.51 15.74 -5.48
N VAL A 216 -24.57 14.94 -4.99
CA VAL A 216 -23.20 15.39 -4.67
C VAL A 216 -22.56 16.01 -5.91
N LYS A 217 -21.97 17.20 -5.72
CA LYS A 217 -21.17 17.88 -6.76
C LYS A 217 -19.70 17.53 -6.57
N PHE A 218 -18.96 17.43 -7.68
CA PHE A 218 -17.54 17.07 -7.66
C PHE A 218 -16.70 18.15 -8.28
N ILE A 219 -15.53 18.41 -7.66
CA ILE A 219 -14.47 19.27 -8.22
C ILE A 219 -13.20 18.44 -8.31
N ASN A 220 -12.68 18.33 -9.52
CA ASN A 220 -11.42 17.66 -9.82
C ASN A 220 -10.28 18.67 -9.84
N ILE A 221 -9.43 18.68 -8.81
CA ILE A 221 -8.21 19.50 -8.75
C ILE A 221 -7.03 18.58 -9.07
N SER A 222 -6.71 18.48 -10.34
CA SER A 222 -5.64 17.62 -10.85
C SER A 222 -5.12 18.14 -12.19
N PRO A 223 -3.84 17.97 -12.53
CA PRO A 223 -3.32 18.25 -13.87
C PRO A 223 -4.03 17.44 -14.97
N LEU A 224 -4.64 16.30 -14.62
CA LEU A 224 -5.32 15.41 -15.55
C LEU A 224 -6.84 15.44 -15.35
N ARG A 225 -7.58 15.80 -16.40
CA ARG A 225 -9.03 15.76 -16.39
C ARG A 225 -9.58 14.36 -16.13
N SER A 226 -8.90 13.33 -16.64
CA SER A 226 -9.28 11.91 -16.50
C SER A 226 -9.04 11.31 -15.11
N ASP A 227 -8.49 12.07 -14.15
CA ASP A 227 -8.35 11.62 -12.76
C ASP A 227 -9.68 11.63 -11.98
N VAL A 228 -10.77 12.05 -12.60
CA VAL A 228 -12.14 11.83 -12.13
C VAL A 228 -12.97 11.24 -13.28
N PRO A 229 -13.82 10.23 -13.02
CA PRO A 229 -14.68 9.66 -14.05
C PRO A 229 -15.55 10.72 -14.74
N GLU A 230 -15.66 10.67 -16.06
CA GLU A 230 -16.44 11.61 -16.85
C GLU A 230 -17.92 11.63 -16.43
N ALA A 231 -18.47 10.47 -16.06
CA ALA A 231 -19.85 10.32 -15.60
C ALA A 231 -20.20 11.15 -14.36
N LEU A 232 -19.20 11.61 -13.58
CA LEU A 232 -19.42 12.49 -12.43
C LEU A 232 -19.64 13.96 -12.84
N GLU A 233 -19.33 14.34 -14.09
CA GLU A 233 -19.45 15.71 -14.60
C GLU A 233 -18.76 16.73 -13.66
N ALA A 234 -17.60 16.37 -13.15
CA ALA A 234 -16.85 17.20 -12.22
C ALA A 234 -16.33 18.48 -12.88
N ASP A 235 -16.39 19.59 -12.15
CA ASP A 235 -15.68 20.82 -12.54
C ASP A 235 -14.18 20.56 -12.44
N TRP A 236 -13.46 20.78 -13.53
CA TRP A 236 -12.03 20.52 -13.59
C TRP A 236 -11.20 21.77 -13.45
N LEU A 237 -10.34 21.78 -12.44
CA LEU A 237 -9.32 22.80 -12.21
C LEU A 237 -7.94 22.14 -12.38
N ALA A 238 -7.13 22.66 -13.29
CA ALA A 238 -5.82 22.11 -13.63
C ALA A 238 -4.68 23.01 -13.06
N PRO A 239 -4.32 22.89 -11.79
CA PRO A 239 -3.20 23.65 -11.23
C PRO A 239 -1.88 23.15 -11.82
N ARG A 240 -0.86 24.02 -11.82
CA ARG A 240 0.50 23.61 -12.08
C ARG A 240 0.88 22.47 -11.11
N PRO A 241 1.47 21.37 -11.58
CA PRO A 241 1.86 20.26 -10.71
C PRO A 241 2.71 20.73 -9.50
N SER A 242 2.46 20.12 -8.34
CA SER A 242 3.14 20.42 -7.06
C SER A 242 2.84 21.82 -6.48
N THR A 243 1.73 22.44 -6.85
CA THR A 243 1.29 23.74 -6.29
C THR A 243 0.01 23.66 -5.46
N ASP A 244 -0.46 22.45 -5.15
CA ASP A 244 -1.66 22.23 -4.34
C ASP A 244 -1.63 22.97 -3.00
N ALA A 245 -0.48 23.01 -2.33
CA ALA A 245 -0.30 23.73 -1.08
C ALA A 245 -0.55 25.25 -1.25
N ALA A 246 -0.07 25.87 -2.33
CA ALA A 246 -0.31 27.29 -2.59
C ALA A 246 -1.79 27.56 -2.87
N LEU A 247 -2.46 26.68 -3.62
CA LEU A 247 -3.91 26.77 -3.85
C LEU A 247 -4.68 26.67 -2.54
N MET A 248 -4.36 25.70 -1.67
CA MET A 248 -5.00 25.52 -0.37
C MET A 248 -4.79 26.75 0.55
N ILE A 249 -3.60 27.35 0.53
CA ILE A 249 -3.29 28.57 1.27
C ILE A 249 -4.11 29.76 0.74
N GLY A 250 -4.21 29.93 -0.59
CA GLY A 250 -5.05 30.96 -1.19
C GLY A 250 -6.54 30.80 -0.85
N LEU A 251 -7.05 29.57 -0.85
CA LEU A 251 -8.41 29.26 -0.37
C LEU A 251 -8.59 29.64 1.10
N ALA A 252 -7.64 29.29 1.96
CA ALA A 252 -7.66 29.64 3.38
C ALA A 252 -7.69 31.16 3.59
N HIS A 253 -6.91 31.92 2.81
CA HIS A 253 -6.94 33.38 2.87
C HIS A 253 -8.32 33.95 2.50
N VAL A 254 -8.95 33.45 1.44
CA VAL A 254 -10.31 33.90 1.05
C VAL A 254 -11.31 33.57 2.15
N LEU A 255 -11.30 32.35 2.68
CA LEU A 255 -12.18 31.95 3.78
C LEU A 255 -12.04 32.87 5.00
N LEU A 256 -10.79 33.23 5.35
CA LEU A 256 -10.51 34.15 6.47
C LEU A 256 -10.96 35.57 6.18
N SER A 257 -10.54 36.15 5.06
CA SER A 257 -10.77 37.58 4.74
C SER A 257 -12.23 37.91 4.50
N GLU A 258 -13.03 36.94 4.06
CA GLU A 258 -14.47 37.12 3.82
C GLU A 258 -15.35 36.58 4.96
N ASN A 259 -14.71 36.20 6.09
CA ASN A 259 -15.38 35.70 7.30
C ASN A 259 -16.28 34.47 7.04
N LEU A 260 -15.77 33.53 6.24
CA LEU A 260 -16.42 32.25 5.87
C LEU A 260 -15.95 31.07 6.73
N ILE A 261 -15.33 31.34 7.88
CA ILE A 261 -14.77 30.37 8.81
C ILE A 261 -15.66 30.11 10.01
N ASP A 262 -15.59 28.93 10.60
CA ASP A 262 -16.26 28.58 11.87
C ASP A 262 -15.33 28.91 13.06
N HIS A 263 -15.45 30.09 13.61
CA HIS A 263 -14.68 30.54 14.77
C HIS A 263 -14.89 29.63 15.99
N THR A 264 -16.12 29.15 16.22
CA THR A 264 -16.44 28.30 17.38
C THR A 264 -15.72 26.97 17.30
N PHE A 265 -15.65 26.39 16.10
CA PHE A 265 -14.90 25.16 15.89
C PHE A 265 -13.39 25.40 16.09
N LEU A 266 -12.85 26.46 15.49
CA LEU A 266 -11.42 26.78 15.58
C LEU A 266 -10.98 26.97 17.03
N ASP A 267 -11.74 27.77 17.81
CA ASP A 267 -11.44 28.05 19.22
C ASP A 267 -11.47 26.78 20.09
N ARG A 268 -12.40 25.88 19.82
CA ARG A 268 -12.62 24.69 20.65
C ARG A 268 -11.72 23.50 20.29
N TYR A 269 -11.43 23.29 19.00
CA TYR A 269 -10.87 22.05 18.48
C TYR A 269 -9.48 22.20 17.86
N THR A 270 -8.91 23.41 17.82
CA THR A 270 -7.60 23.64 17.19
C THR A 270 -6.66 24.42 18.10
N VAL A 271 -5.36 24.33 17.77
CA VAL A 271 -4.30 25.13 18.38
C VAL A 271 -3.43 25.76 17.29
N GLY A 272 -2.90 26.96 17.53
CA GLY A 272 -1.97 27.63 16.62
C GLY A 272 -2.63 28.31 15.41
N PHE A 273 -3.96 28.46 15.39
CA PHE A 273 -4.65 29.16 14.30
C PHE A 273 -4.20 30.62 14.16
N ASP A 274 -3.99 31.33 15.27
CA ASP A 274 -3.48 32.74 15.27
C ASP A 274 -2.13 32.84 14.54
N GLN A 275 -1.23 31.86 14.73
CA GLN A 275 0.05 31.84 14.03
C GLN A 275 -0.13 31.62 12.52
N PHE A 276 -1.12 30.82 12.13
CA PHE A 276 -1.45 30.63 10.73
C PHE A 276 -2.05 31.90 10.11
N VAL A 277 -2.89 32.63 10.85
CA VAL A 277 -3.45 33.93 10.43
C VAL A 277 -2.34 34.92 10.13
N THR A 278 -1.33 35.09 11.01
CA THR A 278 -0.19 35.99 10.77
C THR A 278 0.61 35.65 9.51
N TYR A 279 0.64 34.38 9.14
CA TYR A 279 1.24 33.93 7.89
C TYR A 279 0.33 34.25 6.69
N LEU A 280 -0.98 33.98 6.77
CA LEU A 280 -1.94 34.25 5.69
C LEU A 280 -2.02 35.76 5.36
N THR A 281 -2.07 36.61 6.38
CA THR A 281 -2.18 38.06 6.22
C THR A 281 -0.89 38.75 5.78
N GLY A 282 0.23 38.02 5.81
CA GLY A 282 1.54 38.56 5.48
C GLY A 282 2.23 39.32 6.62
N GLU A 283 1.67 39.32 7.83
CA GLU A 283 2.31 39.92 9.00
C GLU A 283 3.66 39.31 9.32
N ARG A 284 3.82 38.01 9.02
CA ARG A 284 5.05 37.27 9.31
C ARG A 284 6.18 37.54 8.31
N ASP A 285 5.88 37.74 7.02
CA ASP A 285 6.85 37.76 5.93
C ASP A 285 6.65 38.92 4.92
N GLY A 286 5.69 39.77 5.16
CA GLY A 286 5.38 40.93 4.31
C GLY A 286 4.56 40.59 3.05
N VAL A 287 4.08 39.34 2.89
CA VAL A 287 3.36 38.88 1.70
C VAL A 287 2.05 38.23 2.07
N ALA A 288 0.92 38.92 1.83
CA ALA A 288 -0.40 38.34 2.01
C ALA A 288 -0.65 37.21 0.98
N LYS A 289 -1.16 36.09 1.45
CA LYS A 289 -1.36 34.87 0.64
C LYS A 289 -2.72 34.87 -0.06
N THR A 290 -3.01 35.95 -0.77
CA THR A 290 -4.31 36.21 -1.43
C THR A 290 -4.62 35.19 -2.54
N ALA A 291 -5.85 35.21 -3.05
CA ALA A 291 -6.22 34.44 -4.24
C ALA A 291 -5.33 34.82 -5.45
N ASP A 292 -4.93 36.09 -5.58
CA ASP A 292 -4.05 36.58 -6.65
C ASP A 292 -2.62 36.00 -6.50
N TRP A 293 -2.08 35.99 -5.27
CA TRP A 293 -0.80 35.33 -4.97
C TRP A 293 -0.82 33.84 -5.34
N ALA A 294 -1.88 33.12 -4.99
CA ALA A 294 -2.02 31.71 -5.31
C ALA A 294 -2.21 31.49 -6.83
N ALA A 295 -2.93 32.36 -7.51
CA ALA A 295 -3.19 32.31 -8.95
C ALA A 295 -1.89 32.33 -9.77
N GLU A 296 -0.94 33.19 -9.42
CA GLU A 296 0.38 33.26 -10.08
C GLU A 296 1.19 31.97 -9.92
N ILE A 297 1.12 31.34 -8.76
CA ILE A 297 1.84 30.10 -8.46
C ILE A 297 1.20 28.89 -9.15
N CYS A 298 -0.14 28.81 -9.04
CA CYS A 298 -0.92 27.64 -9.48
C CYS A 298 -1.29 27.66 -10.96
N ASP A 299 -1.13 28.80 -11.63
CA ASP A 299 -1.59 29.01 -13.01
C ASP A 299 -3.11 28.83 -13.17
N LEU A 300 -3.86 29.36 -12.18
CA LEU A 300 -5.32 29.36 -12.14
C LEU A 300 -5.82 30.81 -12.00
N PRO A 301 -6.99 31.19 -12.60
CA PRO A 301 -7.57 32.50 -12.39
C PRO A 301 -7.92 32.73 -10.90
N ALA A 302 -7.58 33.92 -10.35
CA ALA A 302 -7.88 34.25 -8.96
C ALA A 302 -9.37 34.17 -8.63
N ASP A 303 -10.25 34.56 -9.56
CA ASP A 303 -11.70 34.45 -9.39
C ASP A 303 -12.19 33.01 -9.30
N THR A 304 -11.51 32.07 -9.94
CA THR A 304 -11.78 30.63 -9.78
C THR A 304 -11.48 30.18 -8.36
N ILE A 305 -10.38 30.66 -7.76
CA ILE A 305 -10.00 30.36 -6.37
C ILE A 305 -11.03 30.95 -5.40
N ARG A 306 -11.46 32.21 -5.60
CA ARG A 306 -12.51 32.85 -4.79
C ARG A 306 -13.82 32.08 -4.88
N THR A 307 -14.26 31.77 -6.10
CA THR A 307 -15.48 31.00 -6.34
C THR A 307 -15.44 29.63 -5.65
N LEU A 308 -14.29 28.92 -5.70
CA LEU A 308 -14.14 27.64 -5.03
C LEU A 308 -14.26 27.77 -3.50
N ALA A 309 -13.63 28.80 -2.89
CA ALA A 309 -13.73 29.04 -1.46
C ALA A 309 -15.19 29.27 -1.02
N HIS A 310 -15.95 30.07 -1.76
CA HIS A 310 -17.38 30.29 -1.50
C HIS A 310 -18.19 29.00 -1.61
N ARG A 311 -17.96 28.21 -2.63
CA ARG A 311 -18.66 26.93 -2.80
C ARG A 311 -18.37 25.97 -1.65
N MET A 312 -17.11 25.91 -1.18
CA MET A 312 -16.72 25.09 -0.04
C MET A 312 -17.43 25.51 1.26
N ALA A 313 -17.70 26.80 1.43
CA ALA A 313 -18.35 27.34 2.62
C ALA A 313 -19.90 27.24 2.60
N THR A 314 -20.50 26.93 1.45
CA THR A 314 -21.97 27.01 1.28
C THR A 314 -22.73 25.78 1.79
N GLY A 315 -22.08 24.61 1.85
CA GLY A 315 -22.76 23.36 2.23
C GLY A 315 -21.84 22.39 2.94
N ARG A 316 -22.26 21.13 2.96
CA ARG A 316 -21.47 20.04 3.51
C ARG A 316 -20.36 19.67 2.52
N THR A 317 -19.12 20.00 2.84
CA THR A 317 -17.97 19.81 1.96
C THR A 317 -17.03 18.72 2.49
N MET A 318 -16.78 17.69 1.68
CA MET A 318 -15.71 16.74 1.88
C MET A 318 -14.47 17.18 1.10
N ILE A 319 -13.38 17.44 1.79
CA ILE A 319 -12.07 17.70 1.19
C ILE A 319 -11.35 16.36 1.07
N SER A 320 -11.10 15.90 -0.15
CA SER A 320 -10.35 14.68 -0.44
C SER A 320 -8.92 15.02 -0.82
N VAL A 321 -7.93 14.47 -0.12
CA VAL A 321 -6.50 14.60 -0.45
C VAL A 321 -5.99 13.25 -0.92
N ALA A 322 -5.65 13.14 -2.22
CA ALA A 322 -5.13 11.90 -2.78
C ALA A 322 -3.74 11.57 -2.23
N TRP A 323 -3.46 10.28 -2.01
CA TRP A 323 -2.14 9.85 -1.54
C TRP A 323 -1.00 10.23 -2.50
N ALA A 324 -1.31 10.43 -3.77
CA ALA A 324 -0.34 10.87 -4.77
C ALA A 324 0.38 12.17 -4.40
N LEU A 325 -0.28 13.08 -3.69
CA LEU A 325 0.29 14.37 -3.29
C LEU A 325 1.45 14.25 -2.29
N THR A 326 1.65 13.09 -1.68
CA THR A 326 2.83 12.79 -0.86
C THR A 326 4.13 12.75 -1.68
N ARG A 327 4.04 12.47 -3.02
CA ARG A 327 5.19 12.22 -3.90
C ARG A 327 5.68 13.48 -4.61
N GLN A 328 5.86 14.54 -3.87
CA GLN A 328 6.40 15.83 -4.33
C GLN A 328 7.33 16.41 -3.27
N ASP A 329 8.04 17.46 -3.60
CA ASP A 329 8.79 18.23 -2.61
C ASP A 329 7.80 18.84 -1.60
N HIS A 330 8.11 18.75 -0.30
CA HIS A 330 7.19 19.12 0.78
C HIS A 330 5.80 18.46 0.69
N GLY A 331 5.76 17.20 0.30
CA GLY A 331 4.50 16.42 0.12
C GLY A 331 3.66 16.24 1.39
N GLU A 332 4.18 16.60 2.57
CA GLU A 332 3.43 16.67 3.84
C GLU A 332 2.46 17.87 3.87
N GLN A 333 2.74 18.96 3.13
CA GLN A 333 1.95 20.19 3.19
C GLN A 333 0.49 20.04 2.74
N PRO A 334 0.17 19.35 1.63
CA PRO A 334 -1.23 19.14 1.23
C PRO A 334 -2.06 18.39 2.27
N PHE A 335 -1.47 17.43 2.99
CA PHE A 335 -2.16 16.70 4.06
C PHE A 335 -2.47 17.58 5.26
N TRP A 336 -1.51 18.42 5.66
CA TRP A 336 -1.72 19.41 6.72
C TRP A 336 -2.75 20.45 6.31
N LEU A 337 -2.57 21.08 5.15
CA LEU A 337 -3.44 22.17 4.68
C LEU A 337 -4.88 21.70 4.37
N GLY A 338 -5.07 20.49 3.86
CA GLY A 338 -6.40 19.91 3.71
C GLY A 338 -7.13 19.80 5.05
N THR A 339 -6.40 19.40 6.11
CA THR A 339 -6.94 19.36 7.48
C THR A 339 -7.25 20.78 7.99
N VAL A 340 -6.39 21.76 7.71
CA VAL A 340 -6.61 23.18 8.08
C VAL A 340 -7.87 23.73 7.41
N LEU A 341 -8.06 23.52 6.11
CA LEU A 341 -9.27 23.97 5.40
C LEU A 341 -10.54 23.34 5.98
N ALA A 342 -10.51 22.03 6.28
CA ALA A 342 -11.65 21.35 6.90
C ALA A 342 -11.96 21.89 8.30
N ALA A 343 -10.92 22.26 9.08
CA ALA A 343 -11.07 22.89 10.38
C ALA A 343 -11.64 24.31 10.26
N MET A 344 -11.15 25.12 9.30
CA MET A 344 -11.68 26.47 9.04
C MET A 344 -13.16 26.45 8.67
N LEU A 345 -13.60 25.44 7.93
CA LEU A 345 -15.02 25.22 7.60
C LEU A 345 -15.84 24.64 8.77
N GLY A 346 -15.20 24.24 9.89
CA GLY A 346 -15.88 23.66 11.05
C GLY A 346 -16.49 22.28 10.78
N GLN A 347 -16.03 21.55 9.77
CA GLN A 347 -16.72 20.35 9.28
C GLN A 347 -16.05 19.02 9.65
N ILE A 348 -14.89 19.03 10.33
CA ILE A 348 -14.26 17.80 10.83
C ILE A 348 -15.20 17.08 11.80
N GLY A 349 -15.36 15.77 11.61
CA GLY A 349 -16.22 14.91 12.43
C GLY A 349 -17.72 15.02 12.12
N LEU A 350 -18.08 15.66 11.00
CA LEU A 350 -19.47 15.70 10.52
C LEU A 350 -19.71 14.68 9.39
N PRO A 351 -20.87 14.00 9.38
CA PRO A 351 -21.25 13.15 8.26
C PRO A 351 -21.20 13.91 6.93
N GLY A 352 -20.63 13.30 5.90
CA GLY A 352 -20.51 13.87 4.55
C GLY A 352 -19.54 15.05 4.40
N GLY A 353 -18.90 15.51 5.48
CA GLY A 353 -18.02 16.68 5.47
C GLY A 353 -16.65 16.44 6.08
N GLY A 354 -15.83 17.50 6.12
CA GLY A 354 -14.50 17.50 6.72
C GLY A 354 -13.39 17.08 5.78
N ILE A 355 -12.51 16.21 6.24
CA ILE A 355 -11.32 15.74 5.52
C ILE A 355 -11.35 14.24 5.30
N GLY A 356 -10.88 13.79 4.15
CA GLY A 356 -10.64 12.37 3.89
C GLY A 356 -9.39 12.18 3.05
N PHE A 357 -8.61 11.17 3.37
CA PHE A 357 -7.36 10.88 2.68
C PHE A 357 -7.51 9.63 1.80
N GLY A 358 -7.19 9.79 0.51
CA GLY A 358 -7.03 8.67 -0.39
C GLY A 358 -8.29 8.11 -1.05
N TYR A 359 -9.42 8.81 -1.06
CA TYR A 359 -10.55 8.40 -1.90
C TYR A 359 -10.10 8.22 -3.35
N GLY A 360 -10.53 7.11 -3.98
CA GLY A 360 -10.09 6.76 -5.33
C GLY A 360 -8.65 6.24 -5.45
N THR A 361 -7.88 6.13 -4.38
CA THR A 361 -6.48 5.64 -4.40
C THR A 361 -6.38 4.12 -4.35
N THR A 362 -7.25 3.48 -3.59
CA THR A 362 -7.45 2.03 -3.54
C THR A 362 -8.92 1.74 -3.29
N ASN A 363 -9.39 0.54 -3.64
CA ASN A 363 -10.78 0.15 -3.39
C ASN A 363 -11.17 0.19 -1.89
N THR A 364 -10.20 0.05 -0.99
CA THR A 364 -10.50 -0.07 0.45
C THR A 364 -10.84 1.25 1.15
N VAL A 365 -10.52 2.40 0.55
CA VAL A 365 -10.83 3.72 1.14
C VAL A 365 -12.30 4.05 0.95
N GLY A 366 -12.96 4.41 2.05
CA GLY A 366 -14.40 4.68 2.08
C GLY A 366 -15.27 3.44 2.27
N LEU A 367 -14.68 2.23 2.37
CA LEU A 367 -15.42 1.03 2.75
C LEU A 367 -15.60 0.96 4.27
N GLU A 368 -16.73 0.38 4.68
CA GLU A 368 -17.00 0.06 6.08
C GLU A 368 -16.09 -1.05 6.58
N ARG A 369 -15.75 -1.00 7.86
CA ARG A 369 -14.92 -2.02 8.47
C ARG A 369 -15.76 -3.24 8.81
N ALA A 370 -15.65 -4.29 8.00
CA ALA A 370 -16.43 -5.52 8.16
C ALA A 370 -15.91 -6.47 9.25
N PHE A 371 -14.61 -6.35 9.62
CA PHE A 371 -13.98 -7.29 10.54
C PHE A 371 -12.84 -6.65 11.33
N PRO A 372 -12.69 -6.89 12.64
CA PRO A 372 -11.68 -6.21 13.46
C PRO A 372 -10.25 -6.55 13.06
N ARG A 373 -9.89 -7.82 12.98
CA ARG A 373 -8.57 -8.30 12.47
C ARG A 373 -8.62 -9.78 12.15
N PHE A 374 -8.14 -10.16 10.98
CA PHE A 374 -7.79 -11.54 10.65
C PHE A 374 -6.36 -11.84 11.15
N GLN A 375 -6.15 -13.04 11.72
CA GLN A 375 -4.84 -13.46 12.20
C GLN A 375 -3.80 -13.45 11.06
N ALA A 376 -2.63 -12.91 11.34
CA ALA A 376 -1.50 -12.96 10.42
C ALA A 376 -0.45 -13.95 10.92
N LEU A 377 0.41 -14.44 9.99
CA LEU A 377 1.55 -15.28 10.37
C LEU A 377 2.42 -14.57 11.41
N PRO A 378 2.71 -15.20 12.56
CA PRO A 378 3.60 -14.62 13.58
C PRO A 378 4.99 -14.35 13.01
N GLN A 379 5.42 -13.09 13.00
CA GLN A 379 6.70 -12.69 12.41
C GLN A 379 7.86 -12.64 13.42
N GLY A 380 7.56 -12.78 14.72
CA GLY A 380 8.56 -12.57 15.76
C GLY A 380 8.97 -11.11 15.90
N ARG A 381 10.11 -10.86 16.60
CA ARG A 381 10.60 -9.51 16.88
C ARG A 381 11.92 -9.25 16.16
N ASN A 382 12.00 -8.19 15.40
CA ASN A 382 13.26 -7.67 14.86
C ASN A 382 14.11 -7.08 15.98
N LYS A 383 15.28 -7.64 16.21
CA LYS A 383 16.22 -7.14 17.24
C LYS A 383 17.06 -5.96 16.74
N VAL A 384 17.25 -5.83 15.43
CA VAL A 384 17.90 -4.70 14.80
C VAL A 384 16.97 -3.48 14.87
N LYS A 385 17.49 -2.35 15.34
CA LYS A 385 16.75 -1.10 15.48
C LYS A 385 16.89 -0.18 14.28
N THR A 386 17.92 -0.41 13.50
CA THR A 386 18.26 0.38 12.31
C THR A 386 17.18 0.25 11.25
N PHE A 387 16.85 1.36 10.64
CA PHE A 387 15.88 1.46 9.56
C PHE A 387 16.28 2.54 8.56
N ILE A 388 15.65 2.55 7.40
CA ILE A 388 15.71 3.67 6.45
C ILE A 388 14.29 4.08 6.03
N PRO A 389 14.04 5.34 5.69
CA PRO A 389 12.85 5.72 4.94
C PRO A 389 12.84 4.99 3.59
N VAL A 390 11.66 4.56 3.13
CA VAL A 390 11.50 3.73 1.92
C VAL A 390 12.18 4.31 0.66
N ALA A 391 12.19 5.64 0.52
CA ALA A 391 12.77 6.34 -0.64
C ALA A 391 14.29 6.57 -0.54
N ARG A 392 14.98 5.98 0.45
CA ARG A 392 16.41 6.18 0.73
C ARG A 392 17.30 4.97 0.41
N ILE A 393 16.83 4.02 -0.41
CA ILE A 393 17.61 2.81 -0.74
C ILE A 393 18.94 3.18 -1.42
N THR A 394 18.90 4.10 -2.39
CA THR A 394 20.13 4.54 -3.08
C THR A 394 21.10 5.19 -2.10
N ASP A 395 20.61 6.10 -1.25
CA ASP A 395 21.44 6.79 -0.26
C ASP A 395 22.05 5.81 0.76
N LEU A 396 21.27 4.81 1.22
CA LEU A 396 21.76 3.72 2.07
C LEU A 396 22.97 3.02 1.45
N LEU A 397 22.84 2.66 0.17
CA LEU A 397 23.87 1.88 -0.50
C LEU A 397 25.11 2.71 -0.86
N GLU A 398 24.96 4.01 -1.16
CA GLU A 398 26.07 4.89 -1.54
C GLU A 398 26.84 5.44 -0.33
N ASN A 399 26.19 5.62 0.83
CA ASN A 399 26.74 6.36 1.97
C ASN A 399 26.81 5.55 3.28
N PRO A 400 27.48 4.39 3.34
CA PRO A 400 27.69 3.68 4.60
C PRO A 400 28.31 4.60 5.66
N GLY A 401 27.74 4.66 6.87
CA GLY A 401 28.18 5.53 7.94
C GLY A 401 27.76 7.01 7.80
N GLY A 402 27.16 7.40 6.68
CA GLY A 402 26.61 8.73 6.48
C GLY A 402 25.34 8.95 7.30
N SER A 403 24.99 10.21 7.57
CA SER A 403 23.80 10.57 8.34
C SER A 403 22.61 10.95 7.46
N PHE A 404 21.40 10.76 7.99
CA PHE A 404 20.17 11.27 7.39
C PHE A 404 19.21 11.76 8.48
N ASN A 405 18.40 12.76 8.12
CA ASN A 405 17.35 13.27 8.99
C ASN A 405 16.02 12.60 8.69
N TYR A 406 15.27 12.26 9.73
CA TYR A 406 13.93 11.71 9.62
C TYR A 406 13.10 12.10 10.85
N ASN A 407 11.95 12.71 10.62
CA ASN A 407 11.01 13.12 11.66
C ASN A 407 11.67 13.83 12.85
N GLY A 408 12.48 14.88 12.56
CA GLY A 408 13.15 15.72 13.57
C GLY A 408 14.35 15.08 14.27
N LYS A 409 14.81 13.89 13.83
CA LYS A 409 15.96 13.20 14.40
C LYS A 409 16.99 12.84 13.33
N THR A 410 18.26 12.71 13.75
CA THR A 410 19.34 12.28 12.88
C THR A 410 19.67 10.81 13.12
N TYR A 411 19.83 10.06 12.04
CA TYR A 411 20.16 8.63 12.01
C TYR A 411 21.38 8.38 11.13
N THR A 412 21.94 7.17 11.20
CA THR A 412 23.12 6.76 10.43
C THR A 412 22.78 5.57 9.53
N TYR A 413 23.23 5.59 8.28
CA TYR A 413 23.12 4.44 7.38
C TYR A 413 24.06 3.32 7.79
N PRO A 414 23.59 2.06 7.88
CA PRO A 414 24.45 0.91 8.09
C PRO A 414 25.26 0.59 6.82
N ASP A 415 26.34 -0.19 6.97
CA ASP A 415 27.09 -0.73 5.84
C ASP A 415 26.42 -2.00 5.33
N THR A 416 25.59 -1.86 4.28
CA THR A 416 24.80 -2.94 3.72
C THR A 416 25.66 -3.88 2.87
N ARG A 417 25.75 -5.14 3.27
CA ARG A 417 26.50 -6.21 2.59
C ARG A 417 25.61 -7.17 1.82
N LEU A 418 24.39 -7.40 2.33
CA LEU A 418 23.41 -8.28 1.70
C LEU A 418 22.07 -7.55 1.56
N VAL A 419 21.50 -7.65 0.37
CA VAL A 419 20.11 -7.24 0.11
C VAL A 419 19.28 -8.48 -0.17
N TRP A 420 18.13 -8.63 0.52
CA TRP A 420 17.16 -9.67 0.21
C TRP A 420 15.79 -9.06 -0.06
N TRP A 421 15.27 -9.31 -1.25
CA TRP A 421 13.98 -8.76 -1.68
C TRP A 421 12.97 -9.86 -2.00
N ALA A 422 11.76 -9.78 -1.42
CA ALA A 422 10.69 -10.74 -1.66
C ALA A 422 9.37 -9.99 -1.84
N GLY A 423 8.90 -9.89 -3.09
CA GLY A 423 7.69 -9.17 -3.49
C GLY A 423 7.87 -7.68 -3.71
N GLY A 424 7.39 -7.22 -4.84
CA GLY A 424 7.58 -5.86 -5.35
C GLY A 424 8.96 -5.64 -5.98
N ASN A 425 9.19 -4.45 -6.53
CA ASN A 425 10.37 -4.18 -7.34
C ASN A 425 10.88 -2.75 -7.14
N PRO A 426 12.04 -2.54 -6.47
CA PRO A 426 12.62 -1.20 -6.29
C PRO A 426 12.84 -0.45 -7.61
N PHE A 427 13.22 -1.15 -8.69
CA PHE A 427 13.43 -0.53 -9.99
C PHE A 427 12.14 0.02 -10.66
N HIS A 428 10.95 -0.31 -10.12
CA HIS A 428 9.67 0.28 -10.55
C HIS A 428 9.22 1.44 -9.67
N HIS A 429 9.76 1.56 -8.45
CA HIS A 429 9.27 2.50 -7.45
C HIS A 429 10.28 3.58 -7.07
N HIS A 430 11.58 3.30 -7.17
CA HIS A 430 12.62 4.22 -6.71
C HIS A 430 12.92 5.31 -7.73
N GLN A 431 13.32 6.46 -7.24
CA GLN A 431 13.71 7.61 -8.04
C GLN A 431 15.15 7.41 -8.57
N ASP A 432 15.50 8.11 -9.66
CA ASP A 432 16.82 8.08 -10.29
C ASP A 432 17.38 6.66 -10.46
N LEU A 433 16.74 5.89 -11.35
CA LEU A 433 17.11 4.50 -11.58
C LEU A 433 18.55 4.29 -12.04
N ASN A 434 19.15 5.29 -12.71
CA ASN A 434 20.56 5.22 -13.10
C ASN A 434 21.48 5.29 -11.88
N ARG A 435 21.15 6.11 -10.89
CA ARG A 435 21.86 6.18 -9.63
C ARG A 435 21.64 4.91 -8.81
N LEU A 436 20.38 4.42 -8.71
CA LEU A 436 20.06 3.15 -8.04
C LEU A 436 20.86 1.99 -8.63
N ARG A 437 20.92 1.86 -9.96
CA ARG A 437 21.67 0.78 -10.63
C ARG A 437 23.15 0.79 -10.25
N ARG A 438 23.79 1.97 -10.15
CA ARG A 438 25.19 2.08 -9.69
C ARG A 438 25.34 1.69 -8.22
N ALA A 439 24.46 2.19 -7.37
CA ALA A 439 24.45 1.86 -5.95
C ALA A 439 24.21 0.36 -5.70
N TRP A 440 23.33 -0.26 -6.52
CA TRP A 440 22.97 -1.68 -6.42
C TRP A 440 24.15 -2.62 -6.76
N ALA A 441 25.24 -2.11 -7.32
CA ALA A 441 26.48 -2.86 -7.53
C ALA A 441 27.31 -3.04 -6.24
N ARG A 442 27.02 -2.31 -5.15
CA ARG A 442 27.83 -2.30 -3.91
C ARG A 442 27.59 -3.48 -2.96
N PRO A 443 26.36 -3.93 -2.67
CA PRO A 443 26.15 -5.08 -1.81
C PRO A 443 26.93 -6.30 -2.33
N GLU A 444 27.50 -7.07 -1.43
CA GLU A 444 28.26 -8.26 -1.79
C GLU A 444 27.36 -9.34 -2.40
N THR A 445 26.10 -9.40 -1.93
CA THR A 445 25.10 -10.36 -2.44
C THR A 445 23.71 -9.73 -2.48
N VAL A 446 22.98 -10.00 -3.57
CA VAL A 446 21.56 -9.66 -3.75
C VAL A 446 20.77 -10.93 -4.00
N ILE A 447 19.79 -11.21 -3.14
CA ILE A 447 18.90 -12.36 -3.22
C ILE A 447 17.49 -11.85 -3.54
N VAL A 448 16.79 -12.51 -4.47
CA VAL A 448 15.42 -12.15 -4.87
C VAL A 448 14.53 -13.39 -4.93
N ASN A 449 13.36 -13.31 -4.26
CA ASN A 449 12.27 -14.25 -4.50
C ASN A 449 11.30 -13.57 -5.46
N ASP A 450 11.12 -14.14 -6.64
CA ASP A 450 10.14 -13.64 -7.62
C ASP A 450 9.69 -14.77 -8.57
N TRP A 451 8.60 -14.56 -9.26
CA TRP A 451 8.02 -15.54 -10.17
C TRP A 451 8.39 -15.31 -11.64
N CYS A 452 8.85 -14.11 -12.00
CA CYS A 452 9.18 -13.74 -13.38
C CYS A 452 10.45 -12.90 -13.48
N TRP A 453 11.06 -12.92 -14.66
CA TRP A 453 12.17 -12.04 -15.00
C TRP A 453 11.70 -10.60 -15.13
N ASN A 454 12.33 -9.71 -14.39
CA ASN A 454 12.10 -8.28 -14.40
C ASN A 454 13.39 -7.52 -14.05
N ALA A 455 13.35 -6.19 -13.99
CA ALA A 455 14.53 -5.41 -13.71
C ALA A 455 15.23 -5.77 -12.38
N LEU A 456 14.48 -6.13 -11.34
CA LEU A 456 15.07 -6.52 -10.06
C LEU A 456 15.75 -7.90 -10.15
N THR A 457 15.08 -8.92 -10.70
CA THR A 457 15.63 -10.27 -10.82
C THR A 457 16.87 -10.29 -11.71
N GLN A 458 16.89 -9.50 -12.78
CA GLN A 458 18.07 -9.33 -13.63
C GLN A 458 19.25 -8.67 -12.89
N HIS A 459 18.99 -7.87 -11.85
CA HIS A 459 20.01 -7.25 -11.00
C HIS A 459 20.29 -8.01 -9.70
N ALA A 460 19.90 -9.28 -9.60
CA ALA A 460 20.18 -10.16 -8.48
C ALA A 460 21.45 -11.03 -8.72
N ASP A 461 21.91 -11.67 -7.66
CA ASP A 461 22.94 -12.73 -7.70
C ASP A 461 22.29 -14.11 -7.59
N ILE A 462 21.27 -14.23 -6.76
CA ILE A 462 20.51 -15.49 -6.55
C ILE A 462 19.03 -15.17 -6.72
N VAL A 463 18.37 -15.89 -7.63
CA VAL A 463 16.92 -15.76 -7.87
C VAL A 463 16.25 -17.07 -7.49
N LEU A 464 15.28 -16.99 -6.59
CA LEU A 464 14.53 -18.11 -6.06
C LEU A 464 13.09 -18.05 -6.61
N PRO A 465 12.69 -18.97 -7.53
CA PRO A 465 11.40 -18.90 -8.20
C PRO A 465 10.27 -19.25 -7.23
N CYS A 466 9.32 -18.30 -7.07
CA CYS A 466 8.16 -18.50 -6.23
C CYS A 466 6.88 -18.79 -7.03
N THR A 467 5.92 -19.45 -6.37
CA THR A 467 4.58 -19.73 -6.91
C THR A 467 3.73 -18.48 -6.95
N THR A 468 2.74 -18.47 -7.84
CA THR A 468 1.68 -17.47 -7.90
C THR A 468 0.45 -17.93 -7.10
N PRO A 469 -0.54 -17.06 -6.84
CA PRO A 469 -1.79 -17.47 -6.17
C PRO A 469 -2.57 -18.59 -6.85
N LEU A 470 -2.37 -18.82 -8.14
CA LEU A 470 -3.01 -19.91 -8.90
C LEU A 470 -2.39 -21.29 -8.64
N GLU A 471 -1.18 -21.32 -8.12
CA GLU A 471 -0.35 -22.52 -7.94
C GLU A 471 -0.32 -23.03 -6.50
N ARG A 472 -1.08 -22.40 -5.56
CA ARG A 472 -1.08 -22.73 -4.13
C ARG A 472 -2.44 -22.47 -3.47
N ASP A 473 -2.68 -23.14 -2.35
CA ASP A 473 -3.82 -22.84 -1.49
C ASP A 473 -3.51 -21.63 -0.60
N ASP A 474 -4.49 -20.77 -0.33
CA ASP A 474 -4.39 -19.71 0.65
C ASP A 474 -5.79 -19.28 1.12
N ILE A 475 -5.87 -18.26 1.93
CA ILE A 475 -7.11 -17.61 2.34
C ILE A 475 -6.95 -16.09 2.21
N ASN A 476 -7.96 -15.40 1.68
CA ASN A 476 -7.95 -13.96 1.51
C ASN A 476 -9.00 -13.29 2.40
N LEU A 477 -8.61 -12.22 3.02
CA LEU A 477 -9.49 -11.22 3.61
C LEU A 477 -8.78 -9.87 3.67
N SER A 478 -9.29 -8.91 2.91
CA SER A 478 -8.87 -7.51 2.99
C SER A 478 -9.44 -6.84 4.26
N PRO A 479 -8.76 -5.85 4.83
CA PRO A 479 -9.19 -5.23 6.09
C PRO A 479 -10.58 -4.59 6.08
N ARG A 480 -11.11 -4.22 4.92
CA ARG A 480 -12.40 -3.53 4.77
C ARG A 480 -13.33 -4.14 3.73
N ASP A 481 -12.85 -5.14 3.00
CA ASP A 481 -13.68 -5.89 2.05
C ASP A 481 -14.49 -6.95 2.81
N PRO A 482 -15.81 -7.07 2.59
CA PRO A 482 -16.63 -7.99 3.35
C PRO A 482 -16.51 -9.45 2.91
N TYR A 483 -15.70 -9.76 1.91
CA TYR A 483 -15.59 -11.12 1.39
C TYR A 483 -14.34 -11.85 1.89
N LEU A 484 -14.57 -12.91 2.65
CA LEU A 484 -13.58 -13.90 3.02
C LEU A 484 -13.56 -14.98 1.93
N VAL A 485 -12.42 -15.17 1.27
CA VAL A 485 -12.29 -16.07 0.13
C VAL A 485 -11.28 -17.18 0.41
N MET A 486 -11.70 -18.42 0.23
CA MET A 486 -10.81 -19.58 0.20
C MET A 486 -10.20 -19.71 -1.19
N MET A 487 -8.90 -19.49 -1.28
CA MET A 487 -8.15 -19.55 -2.53
C MET A 487 -7.68 -20.99 -2.74
N GLY A 488 -8.20 -21.64 -3.77
CA GLY A 488 -7.83 -23.02 -4.11
C GLY A 488 -6.73 -23.07 -5.17
N ARG A 489 -5.76 -23.94 -4.97
CA ARG A 489 -4.77 -24.25 -6.01
C ARG A 489 -5.47 -24.72 -7.29
N SER A 490 -5.24 -24.02 -8.38
CA SER A 490 -5.89 -24.27 -9.67
C SER A 490 -4.99 -25.05 -10.63
N VAL A 491 -3.68 -24.80 -10.60
CA VAL A 491 -2.69 -25.46 -11.46
C VAL A 491 -1.45 -25.89 -10.65
N PRO A 492 -0.65 -26.87 -11.13
CA PRO A 492 0.62 -27.20 -10.50
C PRO A 492 1.61 -26.04 -10.59
N PRO A 493 2.61 -25.96 -9.69
CA PRO A 493 3.69 -24.99 -9.79
C PRO A 493 4.41 -25.09 -11.14
N ALA A 494 4.80 -23.95 -11.72
CA ALA A 494 5.59 -23.91 -12.95
C ALA A 494 7.00 -24.46 -12.71
N GLY A 495 7.36 -25.53 -13.43
CA GLY A 495 8.67 -26.16 -13.29
C GLY A 495 8.98 -26.55 -11.83
N GLN A 496 10.05 -26.00 -11.29
CA GLN A 496 10.51 -26.24 -9.92
C GLN A 496 10.13 -25.11 -8.93
N ALA A 497 9.25 -24.15 -9.31
CA ALA A 497 8.84 -23.06 -8.42
C ALA A 497 8.26 -23.60 -7.10
N ARG A 498 8.54 -22.90 -5.99
CA ARG A 498 8.09 -23.27 -4.66
C ARG A 498 7.36 -22.11 -3.98
N ASP A 499 6.51 -22.41 -3.03
CA ASP A 499 5.93 -21.40 -2.15
C ASP A 499 7.03 -20.71 -1.35
N ASP A 500 6.89 -19.40 -1.09
CA ASP A 500 7.86 -18.68 -0.23
C ASP A 500 8.07 -19.41 1.10
N TYR A 501 7.02 -20.00 1.68
CA TYR A 501 7.12 -20.80 2.88
C TYR A 501 8.11 -21.96 2.73
N ASP A 502 8.03 -22.72 1.64
CA ASP A 502 8.92 -23.85 1.39
C ASP A 502 10.35 -23.41 1.06
N ILE A 503 10.52 -22.30 0.35
CA ILE A 503 11.83 -21.68 0.10
C ILE A 503 12.54 -21.36 1.43
N PHE A 504 11.87 -20.62 2.31
CA PHE A 504 12.45 -20.27 3.61
C PHE A 504 12.61 -21.48 4.54
N ARG A 505 11.71 -22.47 4.47
CA ARG A 505 11.82 -23.74 5.21
C ARG A 505 13.07 -24.53 4.80
N GLY A 506 13.36 -24.61 3.50
CA GLY A 506 14.56 -25.27 2.97
C GLY A 506 15.84 -24.60 3.44
N ILE A 507 15.93 -23.28 3.33
CA ILE A 507 17.07 -22.50 3.84
C ILE A 507 17.20 -22.64 5.37
N ALA A 508 16.07 -22.63 6.10
CA ALA A 508 16.03 -22.82 7.56
C ALA A 508 16.56 -24.19 7.99
N GLN A 509 16.36 -25.24 7.17
CA GLN A 509 16.93 -26.57 7.39
C GLN A 509 18.46 -26.51 7.43
N HIS A 510 19.07 -25.87 6.43
CA HIS A 510 20.53 -25.71 6.37
C HIS A 510 21.09 -24.82 7.49
N LEU A 511 20.30 -23.91 8.04
CA LEU A 511 20.68 -23.05 9.17
C LEU A 511 20.42 -23.68 10.55
N GLY A 512 19.75 -24.84 10.62
CA GLY A 512 19.39 -25.49 11.87
C GLY A 512 18.26 -24.81 12.66
N ILE A 513 17.42 -24.03 11.97
CA ILE A 513 16.28 -23.31 12.60
C ILE A 513 14.91 -23.72 12.05
N LYS A 514 14.84 -24.81 11.29
CA LYS A 514 13.59 -25.26 10.62
C LYS A 514 12.44 -25.39 11.62
N GLU A 515 12.64 -26.07 12.74
CA GLU A 515 11.57 -26.30 13.73
C GLU A 515 11.05 -24.99 14.32
N LYS A 516 11.94 -24.00 14.52
CA LYS A 516 11.52 -22.65 14.98
C LYS A 516 10.76 -21.88 13.90
N TYR A 517 11.11 -22.10 12.64
CA TYR A 517 10.44 -21.43 11.53
C TYR A 517 9.06 -22.04 11.24
N THR A 518 8.97 -23.36 11.21
CA THR A 518 7.73 -24.09 10.87
C THR A 518 6.80 -24.31 12.07
N GLU A 519 7.32 -24.34 13.29
CA GLU A 519 6.60 -24.76 14.50
C GLU A 519 5.94 -26.15 14.30
N GLY A 520 6.58 -27.01 13.51
CA GLY A 520 6.09 -28.36 13.18
C GLY A 520 4.91 -28.40 12.22
N ARG A 521 4.49 -27.27 11.62
CA ARG A 521 3.34 -27.19 10.71
C ARG A 521 3.78 -27.15 9.26
N ASP A 522 2.98 -27.72 8.37
CA ASP A 522 3.03 -27.47 6.93
C ASP A 522 2.18 -26.23 6.54
N ALA A 523 2.16 -25.90 5.25
CA ALA A 523 1.43 -24.74 4.75
C ALA A 523 -0.09 -24.84 5.02
N ARG A 524 -0.67 -26.03 4.82
CA ARG A 524 -2.11 -26.27 5.01
C ARG A 524 -2.50 -26.19 6.49
N GLU A 525 -1.65 -26.71 7.36
CA GLU A 525 -1.85 -26.63 8.81
C GLU A 525 -1.73 -25.19 9.30
N TRP A 526 -0.84 -24.39 8.73
CA TRP A 526 -0.75 -22.96 9.01
C TRP A 526 -1.98 -22.19 8.56
N ILE A 527 -2.49 -22.42 7.33
CA ILE A 527 -3.70 -21.79 6.81
C ILE A 527 -4.90 -22.09 7.72
N ARG A 528 -5.07 -23.37 8.12
CA ARG A 528 -6.11 -23.78 9.06
C ARG A 528 -5.94 -23.06 10.41
N TRP A 529 -4.74 -23.04 10.96
CA TRP A 529 -4.46 -22.37 12.24
C TRP A 529 -4.78 -20.88 12.20
N LEU A 530 -4.39 -20.17 11.13
CA LEU A 530 -4.72 -18.74 10.94
C LEU A 530 -6.23 -18.51 10.92
N TYR A 531 -6.95 -19.38 10.21
CA TYR A 531 -8.39 -19.29 10.13
C TYR A 531 -9.08 -19.56 11.48
N ASP A 532 -8.72 -20.65 12.15
CA ASP A 532 -9.32 -21.04 13.43
C ASP A 532 -9.06 -19.98 14.51
N ALA A 533 -7.86 -19.40 14.56
CA ALA A 533 -7.53 -18.29 15.45
C ALA A 533 -8.34 -17.02 15.12
N SER A 534 -8.57 -16.75 13.83
CA SER A 534 -9.39 -15.62 13.37
C SER A 534 -10.87 -15.85 13.73
N ARG A 535 -11.37 -17.09 13.58
CA ARG A 535 -12.73 -17.48 13.95
C ARG A 535 -12.98 -17.29 15.45
N GLN A 536 -12.00 -17.67 16.29
CA GLN A 536 -12.07 -17.45 17.74
C GLN A 536 -12.09 -15.95 18.10
N SER A 537 -11.36 -15.14 17.35
CA SER A 537 -11.35 -13.68 17.56
C SER A 537 -12.64 -13.02 17.10
N ALA A 538 -13.23 -13.51 16.00
CA ALA A 538 -14.50 -13.06 15.47
C ALA A 538 -15.66 -13.30 16.44
N ALA A 539 -15.70 -14.49 17.03
CA ALA A 539 -16.72 -14.86 18.00
C ALA A 539 -16.76 -13.93 19.24
N LYS A 540 -15.62 -13.32 19.62
CA LYS A 540 -15.56 -12.35 20.73
C LYS A 540 -16.26 -11.02 20.43
N VAL A 541 -16.51 -10.73 19.17
CA VAL A 541 -17.21 -9.52 18.69
C VAL A 541 -18.51 -9.91 17.97
N GLU A 542 -19.07 -11.07 18.32
CA GLU A 542 -20.35 -11.57 17.83
C GLU A 542 -20.43 -11.77 16.30
N VAL A 543 -19.28 -11.95 15.65
CA VAL A 543 -19.21 -12.31 14.23
C VAL A 543 -19.01 -13.82 14.13
N ASP A 544 -20.00 -14.52 13.58
CA ASP A 544 -19.93 -15.97 13.38
C ASP A 544 -19.30 -16.29 12.03
N LEU A 545 -18.21 -17.06 12.05
CA LEU A 545 -17.55 -17.60 10.87
C LEU A 545 -17.79 -19.11 10.77
N PRO A 546 -18.06 -19.65 9.58
CA PRO A 546 -18.28 -21.09 9.41
C PRO A 546 -17.05 -21.91 9.82
N PRO A 547 -17.19 -23.21 10.10
CA PRO A 547 -16.04 -24.11 10.24
C PRO A 547 -15.15 -24.09 8.98
N PHE A 548 -13.84 -24.31 9.15
CA PHE A 548 -12.88 -24.24 8.06
C PHE A 548 -13.25 -25.12 6.84
N ASP A 549 -13.68 -26.35 7.09
CA ASP A 549 -14.00 -27.30 6.01
C ASP A 549 -15.31 -26.90 5.29
N GLU A 550 -16.26 -26.25 5.97
CA GLU A 550 -17.46 -25.68 5.36
C GLU A 550 -17.09 -24.49 4.46
N LEU A 551 -16.26 -23.54 4.97
CA LEU A 551 -15.76 -22.42 4.16
C LEU A 551 -15.02 -22.95 2.92
N ARG A 552 -14.17 -23.97 3.09
CA ARG A 552 -13.42 -24.57 1.99
C ARG A 552 -14.35 -25.18 0.94
N ALA A 553 -15.41 -25.84 1.35
CA ALA A 553 -16.39 -26.44 0.43
C ALA A 553 -17.22 -25.38 -0.31
N LYS A 554 -17.58 -24.27 0.35
CA LYS A 554 -18.34 -23.17 -0.23
C LYS A 554 -17.48 -22.24 -1.07
N GLY A 555 -16.20 -22.05 -0.73
CA GLY A 555 -15.23 -21.21 -1.39
C GLY A 555 -15.18 -19.77 -0.87
N TRP A 556 -16.23 -19.21 -0.30
CA TRP A 556 -16.26 -17.85 0.25
C TRP A 556 -17.35 -17.65 1.31
N HIS A 557 -17.19 -16.59 2.11
CA HIS A 557 -18.18 -16.16 3.11
C HIS A 557 -18.25 -14.63 3.13
N LYS A 558 -19.48 -14.08 3.18
CA LYS A 558 -19.71 -12.64 3.32
C LYS A 558 -19.81 -12.29 4.80
N LEU A 559 -18.98 -11.36 5.23
CA LEU A 559 -19.00 -10.80 6.57
C LEU A 559 -20.10 -9.75 6.72
N PRO A 560 -20.64 -9.56 7.93
CA PRO A 560 -21.55 -8.45 8.16
C PRO A 560 -20.84 -7.10 7.95
N VAL A 561 -21.55 -6.16 7.36
CA VAL A 561 -21.12 -4.77 7.22
C VAL A 561 -21.86 -3.94 8.28
N PRO A 562 -21.19 -3.03 9.01
CA PRO A 562 -21.85 -2.13 9.95
C PRO A 562 -23.00 -1.37 9.31
N GLU A 563 -24.13 -1.23 10.02
CA GLU A 563 -25.29 -0.48 9.54
C GLU A 563 -25.07 1.04 9.62
N ALA A 564 -24.35 1.49 10.67
CA ALA A 564 -24.03 2.90 10.84
C ALA A 564 -22.81 3.29 9.99
N PRO A 565 -22.88 4.40 9.23
CA PRO A 565 -21.75 4.87 8.46
C PRO A 565 -20.62 5.32 9.37
N HIS A 566 -19.38 4.98 8.99
CA HIS A 566 -18.21 5.50 9.67
C HIS A 566 -17.97 6.97 9.30
N VAL A 567 -17.79 7.84 10.31
CA VAL A 567 -17.42 9.24 10.17
C VAL A 567 -16.05 9.46 10.82
N MET A 568 -15.10 9.94 10.05
CA MET A 568 -13.74 10.19 10.55
C MET A 568 -13.76 11.33 11.57
N LEU A 569 -13.16 11.10 12.75
CA LEU A 569 -13.07 12.07 13.85
C LEU A 569 -14.42 12.47 14.47
N GLU A 570 -15.46 11.64 14.37
CA GLU A 570 -16.76 11.89 15.00
C GLU A 570 -16.62 11.90 16.53
N ASP A 571 -15.89 10.94 17.11
CA ASP A 571 -15.65 10.87 18.55
C ASP A 571 -14.91 12.10 19.07
N PHE A 572 -13.87 12.56 18.34
CA PHE A 572 -13.16 13.80 18.67
C PHE A 572 -14.09 15.03 18.64
N ARG A 573 -15.02 15.11 17.67
CA ARG A 573 -16.00 16.19 17.62
C ARG A 573 -16.96 16.14 18.79
N ALA A 574 -17.37 14.97 19.23
CA ALA A 574 -18.24 14.81 20.40
C ALA A 574 -17.50 15.21 21.68
N ASP A 575 -16.25 14.78 21.82
CA ASP A 575 -15.38 15.09 22.97
C ASP A 575 -13.94 15.33 22.51
N PRO A 576 -13.44 16.60 22.51
CA PRO A 576 -12.09 16.92 22.07
C PRO A 576 -10.96 16.38 22.96
N GLU A 577 -11.29 15.82 24.12
CA GLU A 577 -10.33 15.17 25.02
C GLU A 577 -10.13 13.68 24.69
N THR A 578 -10.87 13.15 23.70
CA THR A 578 -10.83 11.71 23.32
C THR A 578 -9.57 11.31 22.56
#